data_50a748e337697592d6ce1fe41e368483
#
_entry.id   50a748e337697592d6ce1fe41e368483
#
_cell.length_a   1.000
_cell.length_b   1.000
_cell.length_c   1.000
_cell.angle_alpha   90.00
_cell.angle_beta   90.00
_cell.angle_gamma   90.00
#
_symmetry.space_group_name_H-M   'P 1'
#
loop_
_entity.id
_entity.type
_entity.pdbx_description
1 polymer ?
#
loop_
_entity_poly.entity_id
_entity_poly.type
_entity_poly.pdbx_seq_one_letter_code
_entity_poly.pdbx_strand_id
1 'polypeptide(L)'
;MKWAGGKSQLLPALRARYPAELRDGQIRRYVEPFLGGGAVFFDVMQGFDVEEAHLFDANEELILTYAVIQRDPDALIGELTLLRAQYLTLDETERAALFYAVREQYNAARRAMDFDRYATSWIARAAQMIFLNKTCFNGLHRVNSAGLFNVPFGATRNPVIFHQQ
;
A
#
# COMPACT_ATOMS: atom_id res chain seq x y z
N MET A 1 3.50 -0.96 3.25
CA MET A 1 4.04 0.09 2.37
C MET A 1 4.73 1.17 3.19
N LYS A 2 5.77 1.84 2.66
CA LYS A 2 6.25 3.10 3.23
C LYS A 2 5.27 4.21 2.86
N TRP A 3 4.89 5.04 3.82
CA TRP A 3 3.95 6.14 3.59
C TRP A 3 4.40 7.40 4.31
N ALA A 4 4.30 8.55 3.66
CA ALA A 4 4.65 9.83 4.27
C ALA A 4 3.75 10.05 5.50
N GLY A 5 4.33 10.42 6.64
CA GLY A 5 3.60 10.51 7.91
C GLY A 5 3.22 9.15 8.52
N GLY A 6 3.91 8.07 8.13
CA GLY A 6 3.67 6.73 8.68
C GLY A 6 3.79 6.71 10.20
N LYS A 7 2.75 6.16 10.86
CA LYS A 7 2.60 6.19 12.33
C LYS A 7 3.40 5.09 13.06
N SER A 8 4.23 4.29 12.33
CA SER A 8 4.95 3.16 12.95
C SER A 8 5.86 3.58 14.10
N GLN A 9 6.53 4.74 13.99
CA GLN A 9 7.38 5.27 15.07
C GLN A 9 6.56 5.77 16.28
N LEU A 10 5.28 6.05 16.09
CA LEU A 10 4.38 6.52 17.14
C LEU A 10 3.68 5.38 17.88
N LEU A 11 3.74 4.14 17.38
CA LEU A 11 3.01 3.00 17.98
C LEU A 11 3.29 2.82 19.47
N PRO A 12 4.54 2.91 19.98
CA PRO A 12 4.77 2.79 21.43
C PRO A 12 4.02 3.85 22.25
N ALA A 13 4.00 5.09 21.77
CA ALA A 13 3.31 6.19 22.44
C ALA A 13 1.77 6.07 22.33
N LEU A 14 1.27 5.56 21.21
CA LEU A 14 -0.16 5.32 21.00
C LEU A 14 -0.67 4.16 21.85
N ARG A 15 0.07 3.04 21.89
CA ARG A 15 -0.26 1.87 22.72
C ARG A 15 -0.41 2.22 24.19
N ALA A 16 0.44 3.12 24.70
CA ALA A 16 0.34 3.60 26.07
C ALA A 16 -0.94 4.40 26.37
N ARG A 17 -1.62 4.90 25.31
CA ARG A 17 -2.82 5.73 25.40
C ARG A 17 -4.10 5.03 24.92
N TYR A 18 -4.02 3.78 24.47
CA TYR A 18 -5.22 3.03 24.11
C TYR A 18 -6.13 2.92 25.33
N PRO A 19 -7.45 3.09 25.15
CA PRO A 19 -8.40 3.02 26.26
C PRO A 19 -8.44 1.62 26.89
N ALA A 20 -8.78 1.55 28.17
CA ALA A 20 -8.89 0.29 28.89
C ALA A 20 -9.93 -0.63 28.22
N GLU A 21 -11.03 -0.08 27.76
CA GLU A 21 -12.13 -0.78 27.08
C GLU A 21 -11.67 -1.51 25.81
N LEU A 22 -10.64 -1.00 25.12
CA LEU A 22 -10.05 -1.71 23.98
C LEU A 22 -9.27 -2.93 24.45
N ARG A 23 -8.51 -2.80 25.55
CA ARG A 23 -7.72 -3.89 26.14
C ARG A 23 -8.60 -4.98 26.75
N ASP A 24 -9.74 -4.58 27.30
CA ASP A 24 -10.70 -5.47 27.95
C ASP A 24 -11.69 -6.09 26.94
N GLY A 25 -11.50 -5.87 25.63
CA GLY A 25 -12.32 -6.42 24.57
C GLY A 25 -13.75 -5.87 24.49
N GLN A 26 -14.00 -4.70 25.09
CA GLN A 26 -15.31 -4.04 25.06
C GLN A 26 -15.53 -3.22 23.79
N ILE A 27 -14.42 -2.78 23.14
CA ILE A 27 -14.48 -2.07 21.86
C ILE A 27 -14.33 -3.09 20.73
N ARG A 28 -15.43 -3.30 19.98
CA ARG A 28 -15.50 -4.24 18.86
C ARG A 28 -15.41 -3.57 17.49
N ARG A 29 -15.52 -2.24 17.43
CA ARG A 29 -15.49 -1.45 16.20
C ARG A 29 -14.36 -0.43 16.22
N TYR A 30 -13.56 -0.41 15.13
CA TYR A 30 -12.47 0.50 14.93
C TYR A 30 -12.71 1.39 13.71
N VAL A 31 -12.41 2.68 13.83
CA VAL A 31 -12.49 3.64 12.72
C VAL A 31 -11.17 4.37 12.58
N GLU A 32 -10.55 4.29 11.40
CA GLU A 32 -9.34 5.06 11.06
C GLU A 32 -9.60 6.02 9.90
N PRO A 33 -9.72 7.33 10.17
CA PRO A 33 -10.01 8.33 9.14
C PRO A 33 -8.79 8.75 8.31
N PHE A 34 -7.58 8.39 8.73
CA PHE A 34 -6.31 8.71 8.07
C PHE A 34 -5.42 7.47 8.05
N LEU A 35 -5.81 6.47 7.25
CA LEU A 35 -5.21 5.13 7.22
C LEU A 35 -3.71 5.16 6.92
N GLY A 36 -3.31 5.87 5.87
CA GLY A 36 -1.91 5.89 5.43
C GLY A 36 -1.38 4.49 5.17
N GLY A 37 -0.19 4.18 5.70
CA GLY A 37 0.40 2.84 5.59
C GLY A 37 -0.21 1.79 6.50
N GLY A 38 -1.28 2.08 7.23
CA GLY A 38 -2.04 1.14 8.06
C GLY A 38 -1.36 0.72 9.37
N ALA A 39 -0.35 1.46 9.83
CA ALA A 39 0.42 1.03 10.99
C ALA A 39 -0.43 0.85 12.26
N VAL A 40 -1.35 1.77 12.53
CA VAL A 40 -2.25 1.69 13.70
C VAL A 40 -3.33 0.64 13.48
N PHE A 41 -3.91 0.60 12.28
CA PHE A 41 -4.88 -0.43 11.90
C PHE A 41 -4.34 -1.85 12.16
N PHE A 42 -3.17 -2.18 11.61
CA PHE A 42 -2.58 -3.51 11.82
C PHE A 42 -2.23 -3.77 13.28
N ASP A 43 -1.76 -2.75 14.01
CA ASP A 43 -1.47 -2.87 15.43
C ASP A 43 -2.71 -3.20 16.26
N VAL A 44 -3.80 -2.53 15.98
CA VAL A 44 -5.09 -2.75 16.66
C VAL A 44 -5.68 -4.11 16.31
N MET A 45 -5.72 -4.48 15.01
CA MET A 45 -6.29 -5.75 14.56
C MET A 45 -5.50 -6.99 15.01
N GLN A 46 -4.19 -6.84 15.23
CA GLN A 46 -3.35 -7.94 15.72
C GLN A 46 -3.30 -8.04 17.23
N GLY A 47 -3.51 -6.93 17.93
CA GLY A 47 -3.35 -6.85 19.38
C GLY A 47 -4.63 -6.90 20.20
N PHE A 48 -5.79 -6.74 19.58
CA PHE A 48 -7.06 -6.59 20.27
C PHE A 48 -8.20 -7.30 19.55
N ASP A 49 -9.25 -7.59 20.30
CA ASP A 49 -10.43 -8.32 19.82
C ASP A 49 -11.44 -7.37 19.14
N VAL A 50 -11.04 -6.81 18.00
CA VAL A 50 -11.87 -5.94 17.16
C VAL A 50 -12.49 -6.75 16.02
N GLU A 51 -13.80 -6.66 15.85
CA GLU A 51 -14.58 -7.42 14.88
C GLU A 51 -14.79 -6.66 13.56
N GLU A 52 -14.86 -5.35 13.63
CA GLU A 52 -15.19 -4.49 12.50
C GLU A 52 -14.24 -3.29 12.42
N ALA A 53 -13.67 -3.05 11.24
CA ALA A 53 -12.81 -1.89 10.98
C ALA A 53 -13.30 -1.09 9.78
N HIS A 54 -13.48 0.22 9.96
CA HIS A 54 -13.79 1.17 8.91
C HIS A 54 -12.55 2.03 8.61
N LEU A 55 -12.03 1.88 7.40
CA LEU A 55 -10.79 2.51 6.99
C LEU A 55 -11.04 3.60 5.95
N PHE A 56 -10.53 4.79 6.20
CA PHE A 56 -10.66 5.94 5.30
C PHE A 56 -9.31 6.60 5.05
N ASP A 57 -9.15 7.14 3.87
CA ASP A 57 -8.03 8.01 3.48
C ASP A 57 -8.46 8.91 2.33
N ALA A 58 -7.88 10.09 2.22
CA ALA A 58 -8.12 10.99 1.09
C ALA A 58 -7.46 10.48 -0.21
N ASN A 59 -6.54 9.52 -0.11
CA ASN A 59 -5.86 8.93 -1.24
C ASN A 59 -6.64 7.72 -1.78
N GLU A 60 -7.36 7.90 -2.88
CA GLU A 60 -8.17 6.88 -3.54
C GLU A 60 -7.36 5.63 -3.92
N GLU A 61 -6.10 5.81 -4.36
CA GLU A 61 -5.19 4.71 -4.73
C GLU A 61 -4.86 3.81 -3.53
N LEU A 62 -4.74 4.43 -2.37
CA LEU A 62 -4.48 3.71 -1.14
C LEU A 62 -5.70 2.89 -0.74
N ILE A 63 -6.89 3.48 -0.75
CA ILE A 63 -8.16 2.79 -0.45
C ILE A 63 -8.41 1.65 -1.45
N LEU A 64 -8.21 1.90 -2.75
CA LEU A 64 -8.24 0.86 -3.78
C LEU A 64 -7.32 -0.31 -3.42
N THR A 65 -6.08 -0.02 -3.05
CA THR A 65 -5.08 -1.05 -2.70
C THR A 65 -5.54 -1.89 -1.50
N TYR A 66 -6.08 -1.27 -0.45
CA TYR A 66 -6.62 -1.99 0.70
C TYR A 66 -7.88 -2.81 0.36
N ALA A 67 -8.74 -2.30 -0.52
CA ALA A 67 -9.89 -3.07 -1.00
C ALA A 67 -9.47 -4.33 -1.77
N VAL A 68 -8.39 -4.26 -2.56
CA VAL A 68 -7.82 -5.43 -3.24
C VAL A 68 -7.20 -6.40 -2.25
N ILE A 69 -6.45 -5.92 -1.25
CA ILE A 69 -5.89 -6.76 -0.17
C ILE A 69 -7.00 -7.52 0.56
N GLN A 70 -8.14 -6.90 0.78
CA GLN A 70 -9.27 -7.52 1.45
C GLN A 70 -10.00 -8.55 0.59
N ARG A 71 -10.20 -8.27 -0.71
CA ARG A 71 -11.09 -9.05 -1.60
C ARG A 71 -10.37 -10.13 -2.39
N ASP A 72 -9.18 -9.81 -2.92
CA ASP A 72 -8.44 -10.67 -3.85
C ASP A 72 -6.95 -10.73 -3.49
N PRO A 73 -6.58 -11.10 -2.25
CA PRO A 73 -5.19 -11.12 -1.81
C PRO A 73 -4.32 -12.06 -2.64
N ASP A 74 -4.82 -13.24 -3.02
CA ASP A 74 -4.07 -14.23 -3.80
C ASP A 74 -3.76 -13.74 -5.21
N ALA A 75 -4.71 -13.08 -5.87
CA ALA A 75 -4.51 -12.48 -7.18
C ALA A 75 -3.48 -11.33 -7.12
N LEU A 76 -3.55 -10.50 -6.08
CA LEU A 76 -2.56 -9.46 -5.83
C LEU A 76 -1.16 -10.02 -5.60
N ILE A 77 -1.04 -11.08 -4.80
CA ILE A 77 0.23 -11.79 -4.56
C ILE A 77 0.79 -12.36 -5.86
N GLY A 78 -0.07 -12.91 -6.73
CA GLY A 78 0.30 -13.40 -8.05
C GLY A 78 0.94 -12.30 -8.90
N GLU A 79 0.29 -11.16 -9.06
CA GLU A 79 0.82 -10.01 -9.80
C GLU A 79 2.14 -9.49 -9.21
N LEU A 80 2.23 -9.36 -7.90
CA LEU A 80 3.45 -8.93 -7.22
C LEU A 80 4.59 -9.93 -7.39
N THR A 81 4.29 -11.23 -7.43
CA THR A 81 5.27 -12.30 -7.65
C THR A 81 5.87 -12.18 -9.05
N LEU A 82 5.04 -11.94 -10.08
CA LEU A 82 5.48 -11.75 -11.46
C LEU A 82 6.39 -10.51 -11.58
N LEU A 83 5.96 -9.36 -11.06
CA LEU A 83 6.75 -8.13 -11.08
C LEU A 83 8.07 -8.27 -10.33
N ARG A 84 8.06 -8.96 -9.17
CA ARG A 84 9.26 -9.23 -8.39
C ARG A 84 10.23 -10.15 -9.14
N ALA A 85 9.73 -11.24 -9.69
CA ALA A 85 10.56 -12.21 -10.45
C ALA A 85 11.24 -11.51 -11.62
N GLN A 86 10.51 -10.74 -12.41
CA GLN A 86 11.05 -9.95 -13.51
C GLN A 86 12.13 -8.97 -13.01
N TYR A 87 11.83 -8.18 -11.97
CA TYR A 87 12.76 -7.19 -11.43
C TYR A 87 14.10 -7.80 -10.96
N LEU A 88 14.06 -8.96 -10.32
CA LEU A 88 15.25 -9.57 -9.73
C LEU A 88 16.22 -10.17 -10.78
N THR A 89 15.75 -10.51 -11.97
CA THR A 89 16.60 -11.03 -13.07
C THR A 89 17.34 -9.94 -13.83
N LEU A 90 16.93 -8.68 -13.68
CA LEU A 90 17.41 -7.53 -14.46
C LEU A 90 18.64 -6.88 -13.79
N ASP A 91 19.49 -6.25 -14.62
CA ASP A 91 20.52 -5.32 -14.13
C ASP A 91 19.91 -3.97 -13.69
N GLU A 92 20.75 -3.03 -13.22
CA GLU A 92 20.25 -1.75 -12.69
C GLU A 92 19.60 -0.88 -13.77
N THR A 93 20.16 -0.87 -14.97
CA THR A 93 19.64 -0.09 -16.11
C THR A 93 18.28 -0.64 -16.55
N GLU A 94 18.19 -1.96 -16.67
CA GLU A 94 16.97 -2.66 -17.04
C GLU A 94 15.89 -2.52 -15.95
N ARG A 95 16.27 -2.56 -14.67
CA ARG A 95 15.36 -2.27 -13.53
C ARG A 95 14.78 -0.87 -13.59
N ALA A 96 15.62 0.12 -13.94
CA ALA A 96 15.16 1.48 -14.15
C ALA A 96 14.16 1.55 -15.32
N ALA A 97 14.45 0.89 -16.44
CA ALA A 97 13.55 0.83 -17.59
C ALA A 97 12.20 0.18 -17.22
N LEU A 98 12.21 -0.96 -16.52
CA LEU A 98 11.00 -1.62 -16.01
C LEU A 98 10.20 -0.70 -15.08
N PHE A 99 10.89 -0.04 -14.13
CA PHE A 99 10.23 0.90 -13.21
C PHE A 99 9.51 2.01 -13.97
N TYR A 100 10.17 2.63 -14.95
CA TYR A 100 9.56 3.71 -15.71
C TYR A 100 8.43 3.23 -16.60
N ALA A 101 8.52 2.03 -17.19
CA ALA A 101 7.44 1.42 -17.96
C ALA A 101 6.19 1.17 -17.07
N VAL A 102 6.37 0.59 -15.89
CA VAL A 102 5.27 0.38 -14.92
C VAL A 102 4.67 1.71 -14.48
N ARG A 103 5.51 2.73 -14.22
CA ARG A 103 5.03 4.08 -13.84
C ARG A 103 4.21 4.73 -14.94
N GLU A 104 4.63 4.59 -16.19
CA GLU A 104 3.90 5.13 -17.33
C GLU A 104 2.53 4.46 -17.48
N GLN A 105 2.47 3.13 -17.42
CA GLN A 105 1.21 2.37 -17.46
C GLN A 105 0.29 2.77 -16.30
N TYR A 106 0.82 2.85 -15.08
CA TYR A 106 0.08 3.28 -13.89
C TYR A 106 -0.52 4.67 -14.07
N ASN A 107 0.26 5.62 -14.58
CA ASN A 107 -0.17 6.99 -14.82
C ASN A 107 -1.19 7.09 -15.96
N ALA A 108 -0.97 6.39 -17.07
CA ALA A 108 -1.88 6.41 -18.23
C ALA A 108 -3.28 5.87 -17.87
N ALA A 109 -3.34 4.81 -17.07
CA ALA A 109 -4.61 4.20 -16.67
C ALA A 109 -5.45 5.06 -15.72
N ARG A 110 -4.85 6.04 -15.00
CA ARG A 110 -5.52 6.80 -13.93
C ARG A 110 -6.83 7.46 -14.37
N ARG A 111 -6.86 8.05 -15.57
CA ARG A 111 -8.05 8.78 -16.07
C ARG A 111 -9.26 7.90 -16.34
N ALA A 112 -9.02 6.62 -16.64
CA ALA A 112 -10.04 5.63 -16.92
C ALA A 112 -10.46 4.81 -15.69
N MET A 113 -9.81 5.04 -14.54
CA MET A 113 -10.12 4.31 -13.30
C MET A 113 -11.42 4.83 -12.69
N ASP A 114 -12.31 3.91 -12.39
CA ASP A 114 -13.43 4.11 -11.48
C ASP A 114 -12.95 3.72 -10.07
N PHE A 115 -12.86 4.68 -9.16
CA PHE A 115 -12.44 4.46 -7.77
C PHE A 115 -13.61 4.17 -6.83
N ASP A 116 -14.85 4.32 -7.30
CA ASP A 116 -16.05 4.10 -6.47
C ASP A 116 -16.51 2.66 -6.54
N ARG A 117 -16.23 1.97 -7.66
CA ARG A 117 -16.71 0.62 -7.91
C ARG A 117 -15.59 -0.37 -8.12
N TYR A 118 -15.52 -1.38 -7.23
CA TYR A 118 -14.54 -2.46 -7.33
C TYR A 118 -14.60 -3.17 -8.68
N ALA A 119 -13.43 -3.36 -9.30
CA ALA A 119 -13.26 -4.09 -10.55
C ALA A 119 -11.96 -4.89 -10.54
N THR A 120 -11.86 -5.96 -11.33
CA THR A 120 -10.65 -6.81 -11.44
C THR A 120 -9.42 -6.02 -11.92
N SER A 121 -9.61 -4.93 -12.66
CA SER A 121 -8.54 -4.00 -13.05
C SER A 121 -7.83 -3.35 -11.86
N TRP A 122 -8.46 -3.32 -10.69
CA TRP A 122 -7.87 -2.81 -9.46
C TRP A 122 -6.70 -3.67 -8.98
N ILE A 123 -6.71 -4.99 -9.28
CA ILE A 123 -5.66 -5.91 -8.84
C ILE A 123 -4.31 -5.51 -9.44
N ALA A 124 -4.24 -5.36 -10.76
CA ALA A 124 -3.02 -4.93 -11.45
C ALA A 124 -2.58 -3.52 -10.98
N ARG A 125 -3.55 -2.60 -10.78
CA ARG A 125 -3.24 -1.26 -10.30
C ARG A 125 -2.67 -1.25 -8.88
N ALA A 126 -3.23 -2.03 -7.96
CA ALA A 126 -2.72 -2.20 -6.60
C ALA A 126 -1.30 -2.79 -6.61
N ALA A 127 -1.06 -3.81 -7.45
CA ALA A 127 0.27 -4.39 -7.62
C ALA A 127 1.29 -3.37 -8.14
N GLN A 128 0.93 -2.58 -9.15
CA GLN A 128 1.77 -1.50 -9.66
C GLN A 128 2.06 -0.44 -8.60
N MET A 129 1.06 -0.02 -7.81
CA MET A 129 1.25 0.95 -6.72
C MET A 129 2.24 0.43 -5.67
N ILE A 130 2.08 -0.83 -5.24
CA ILE A 130 2.98 -1.46 -4.27
C ILE A 130 4.40 -1.58 -4.85
N PHE A 131 4.54 -2.05 -6.09
CA PHE A 131 5.83 -2.17 -6.78
C PHE A 131 6.53 -0.82 -6.89
N LEU A 132 5.85 0.22 -7.38
CA LEU A 132 6.39 1.57 -7.49
C LEU A 132 6.83 2.12 -6.14
N ASN A 133 6.03 1.97 -5.08
CA ASN A 133 6.38 2.40 -3.74
C ASN A 133 7.62 1.68 -3.18
N LYS A 134 7.81 0.39 -3.51
CA LYS A 134 8.94 -0.41 -3.02
C LYS A 134 10.23 -0.20 -3.80
N THR A 135 10.15 0.28 -5.03
CA THR A 135 11.28 0.44 -5.95
C THR A 135 11.63 1.89 -6.26
N CYS A 136 10.79 2.85 -5.89
CA CYS A 136 11.06 4.28 -6.04
C CYS A 136 12.04 4.81 -4.97
N PHE A 137 12.53 6.01 -5.21
CA PHE A 137 13.42 6.73 -4.29
C PHE A 137 12.76 6.92 -2.91
N ASN A 138 13.43 6.42 -1.87
CA ASN A 138 13.01 6.46 -0.46
C ASN A 138 11.62 5.83 -0.16
N GLY A 139 10.99 5.13 -1.09
CA GLY A 139 9.66 4.55 -0.91
C GLY A 139 8.58 5.61 -0.70
N LEU A 140 8.72 6.76 -1.35
CA LEU A 140 7.76 7.86 -1.26
C LEU A 140 6.55 7.60 -2.17
N HIS A 141 5.40 8.12 -1.78
CA HIS A 141 4.27 8.32 -2.69
C HIS A 141 4.08 9.82 -2.89
N ARG A 142 4.29 10.29 -4.12
CA ARG A 142 4.11 11.69 -4.50
C ARG A 142 3.52 11.76 -5.90
N VAL A 143 2.59 12.67 -6.08
CA VAL A 143 1.98 12.99 -7.37
C VAL A 143 2.24 14.44 -7.75
N ASN A 144 2.21 14.74 -9.04
CA ASN A 144 2.25 16.11 -9.55
C ASN A 144 0.85 16.76 -9.50
N SER A 145 0.71 17.99 -9.98
CA SER A 145 -0.56 18.72 -10.04
C SER A 145 -1.64 18.04 -10.88
N ALA A 146 -1.27 17.15 -11.80
CA ALA A 146 -2.19 16.34 -12.59
C ALA A 146 -2.58 15.01 -11.91
N GLY A 147 -2.14 14.78 -10.65
CA GLY A 147 -2.39 13.55 -9.91
C GLY A 147 -1.56 12.35 -10.38
N LEU A 148 -0.53 12.55 -11.18
CA LEU A 148 0.32 11.48 -11.72
C LEU A 148 1.51 11.21 -10.80
N PHE A 149 1.80 9.94 -10.55
CA PHE A 149 2.95 9.51 -9.76
C PHE A 149 4.27 9.97 -10.40
N ASN A 150 5.12 10.68 -9.65
CA ASN A 150 6.30 11.35 -10.19
C ASN A 150 7.59 11.11 -9.38
N VAL A 151 7.63 10.13 -8.49
CA VAL A 151 8.87 9.78 -7.79
C VAL A 151 9.80 9.04 -8.75
N PRO A 152 11.12 9.33 -8.75
CA PRO A 152 12.08 8.64 -9.60
C PRO A 152 12.41 7.24 -9.08
N PHE A 153 13.07 6.44 -9.91
CA PHE A 153 13.62 5.14 -9.55
C PHE A 153 14.61 5.26 -8.37
N GLY A 154 14.57 4.29 -7.46
CA GLY A 154 15.34 4.32 -6.22
C GLY A 154 16.57 3.42 -6.19
N ALA A 155 16.93 2.75 -7.29
CA ALA A 155 18.07 1.84 -7.43
C ALA A 155 18.16 0.76 -6.34
N THR A 156 17.02 0.32 -5.79
CA THR A 156 16.97 -0.70 -4.74
C THR A 156 17.30 -2.07 -5.33
N ARG A 157 18.42 -2.68 -4.90
CA ARG A 157 18.88 -3.99 -5.45
C ARG A 157 17.97 -5.15 -5.09
N ASN A 158 17.46 -5.19 -3.86
CA ASN A 158 16.61 -6.29 -3.38
C ASN A 158 15.40 -5.71 -2.59
N PRO A 159 14.42 -5.14 -3.29
CA PRO A 159 13.24 -4.60 -2.64
C PRO A 159 12.41 -5.72 -2.01
N VAL A 160 12.05 -5.55 -0.75
CA VAL A 160 11.04 -6.42 -0.13
C VAL A 160 9.67 -5.95 -0.62
N ILE A 161 9.22 -6.49 -1.76
CA ILE A 161 7.93 -6.12 -2.36
C ILE A 161 6.79 -6.67 -1.51
N PHE A 162 6.90 -7.94 -1.08
CA PHE A 162 6.02 -8.57 -0.10
C PHE A 162 6.75 -9.70 0.63
N HIS A 163 6.26 -10.12 1.79
CA HIS A 163 6.72 -11.29 2.52
C HIS A 163 5.77 -12.45 2.21
N GLN A 164 6.32 -13.59 1.75
CA GLN A 164 5.63 -14.87 1.82
C GLN A 164 5.84 -15.38 3.25
N GLN A 165 4.79 -15.44 4.03
CA GLN A 165 4.76 -16.23 5.27
C GLN A 165 4.11 -17.58 4.99
#